data_2f6e51c5c2b5b046f47fa2ba68a1d609
#
_entry.id   2f6e51c5c2b5b046f47fa2ba68a1d609
#
_cell.length_a   1.000
_cell.length_b   1.000
_cell.length_c   1.000
_cell.angle_alpha   90.00
_cell.angle_beta   90.00
_cell.angle_gamma   90.00
#
_symmetry.space_group_name_H-M   'P 1'
#
loop_
_entity.id
_entity.type
_entity.pdbx_description
1 polymer ?
#
loop_
_entity_poly.entity_id
_entity_poly.type
_entity_poly.pdbx_seq_one_letter_code
_entity_poly.pdbx_strand_id
1 'polypeptide(L)'
;VDAYADKNYRLLFDTEGERYCNDARTIEPERMPDFDLLCAGFPCQAFSIAGKREGFADARGTLFFEIARILEAKRPSYFILENVPGLLSHDKGRTFCTILSTLSELGYHVEWKVLNSKDFGVPQARKRVYIVGYFDFRCAGKVLPEPETNGAALVQVRAGSQGKRVYSPKGLSCTLTSQA
;
A
#
# COMPACT_ATOMS: atom_id res chain seq x y z
N VAL A 1 -5.45 15.61 -3.22
CA VAL A 1 -6.41 14.72 -2.53
C VAL A 1 -7.77 14.88 -3.20
N ASP A 2 -8.49 13.76 -3.38
CA ASP A 2 -9.86 13.78 -3.86
C ASP A 2 -10.78 14.40 -2.80
N ALA A 3 -11.46 15.50 -3.15
CA ALA A 3 -12.32 16.24 -2.22
C ALA A 3 -13.51 15.38 -1.70
N TYR A 4 -14.00 14.43 -2.50
CA TYR A 4 -15.06 13.52 -2.07
C TYR A 4 -14.55 12.48 -1.07
N ALA A 5 -13.33 11.97 -1.26
CA ALA A 5 -12.71 11.05 -0.33
C ALA A 5 -12.45 11.72 1.02
N ASP A 6 -11.93 12.96 1.03
CA ASP A 6 -11.73 13.74 2.24
C ASP A 6 -13.04 13.99 2.99
N LYS A 7 -14.08 14.43 2.27
CA LYS A 7 -15.40 14.63 2.85
C LYS A 7 -15.97 13.36 3.48
N ASN A 8 -15.86 12.23 2.80
CA ASN A 8 -16.34 10.94 3.31
C ASN A 8 -15.56 10.50 4.56
N TYR A 9 -14.24 10.68 4.56
CA TYR A 9 -13.40 10.37 5.71
C TYR A 9 -13.85 11.14 6.95
N ARG A 10 -14.04 12.46 6.84
CA ARG A 10 -14.47 13.34 7.94
C ARG A 10 -15.92 13.08 8.42
N LEU A 11 -16.75 12.47 7.57
CA LEU A 11 -18.11 12.06 7.95
C LEU A 11 -18.13 10.73 8.72
N LEU A 12 -17.15 9.86 8.50
CA LEU A 12 -17.09 8.51 9.06
C LEU A 12 -16.22 8.43 10.31
N PHE A 13 -15.26 9.32 10.47
CA PHE A 13 -14.30 9.31 11.56
C PHE A 13 -14.28 10.65 12.29
N ASP A 14 -14.04 10.58 13.60
CA ASP A 14 -13.69 11.77 14.39
C ASP A 14 -12.29 12.21 14.00
N THR A 15 -12.18 13.41 13.45
CA THR A 15 -10.93 13.98 12.96
C THR A 15 -10.44 15.15 13.83
N GLU A 16 -11.02 15.32 15.02
CA GLU A 16 -10.58 16.35 15.97
C GLU A 16 -9.13 16.08 16.41
N GLY A 17 -8.27 17.04 16.25
CA GLY A 17 -6.84 16.90 16.56
C GLY A 17 -5.98 16.25 15.49
N GLU A 18 -6.55 15.70 14.40
CA GLU A 18 -5.77 15.18 13.28
C GLU A 18 -5.04 16.31 12.54
N ARG A 19 -3.77 16.04 12.19
CA ARG A 19 -3.01 16.91 11.30
C ARG A 19 -3.24 16.46 9.86
N TYR A 20 -3.82 17.32 9.07
CA TYR A 20 -4.18 17.01 7.69
C TYR A 20 -3.32 17.78 6.70
N CYS A 21 -2.78 17.08 5.69
CA CYS A 21 -2.04 17.66 4.58
C CYS A 21 -2.58 17.12 3.25
N ASN A 22 -2.89 18.00 2.32
CA ASN A 22 -3.48 17.63 1.02
C ASN A 22 -2.48 17.03 0.03
N ASP A 23 -1.19 17.29 0.20
CA ASP A 23 -0.15 16.86 -0.73
C ASP A 23 1.07 16.38 0.05
N ALA A 24 1.40 15.10 -0.08
CA ALA A 24 2.54 14.51 0.61
C ALA A 24 3.89 15.18 0.26
N ARG A 25 3.99 15.82 -0.91
CA ARG A 25 5.19 16.55 -1.34
C ARG A 25 5.45 17.81 -0.54
N THR A 26 4.41 18.38 0.10
CA THR A 26 4.51 19.58 0.92
C THR A 26 4.67 19.28 2.41
N ILE A 27 4.72 18.00 2.78
CA ILE A 27 4.98 17.62 4.18
C ILE A 27 6.42 17.96 4.54
N GLU A 28 6.58 18.69 5.64
CA GLU A 28 7.85 18.93 6.31
C GLU A 28 7.99 17.94 7.46
N PRO A 29 8.78 16.86 7.31
CA PRO A 29 8.87 15.81 8.33
C PRO A 29 9.31 16.33 9.69
N GLU A 30 10.14 17.37 9.72
CA GLU A 30 10.66 17.99 10.94
C GLU A 30 9.54 18.59 11.81
N ARG A 31 8.43 18.98 11.19
CA ARG A 31 7.25 19.52 11.86
C ARG A 31 6.22 18.45 12.25
N MET A 32 6.43 17.22 11.82
CA MET A 32 5.56 16.10 12.23
C MET A 32 5.90 15.70 13.66
N PRO A 33 4.91 15.28 14.47
CA PRO A 33 5.20 14.58 15.72
C PRO A 33 5.95 13.27 15.43
N ASP A 34 6.61 12.72 16.43
CA ASP A 34 7.13 11.36 16.33
C ASP A 34 5.99 10.36 16.38
N PHE A 35 6.15 9.25 15.68
CA PHE A 35 5.15 8.18 15.56
C PHE A 35 5.86 6.84 15.36
N ASP A 36 5.20 5.75 15.76
CA ASP A 36 5.77 4.40 15.72
C ASP A 36 5.47 3.66 14.42
N LEU A 37 4.38 3.99 13.74
CA LEU A 37 3.91 3.31 12.54
C LEU A 37 3.56 4.30 11.43
N LEU A 38 4.07 4.04 10.22
CA LEU A 38 3.65 4.72 8.99
C LEU A 38 2.85 3.75 8.12
N CYS A 39 1.62 4.14 7.77
CA CYS A 39 0.82 3.42 6.78
C CYS A 39 0.65 4.29 5.53
N ALA A 40 0.93 3.73 4.34
CA ALA A 40 0.78 4.46 3.09
C ALA A 40 0.45 3.56 1.90
N GLY A 41 -0.39 4.08 0.99
CA GLY A 41 -0.56 3.56 -0.37
C GLY A 41 0.01 4.55 -1.38
N PHE A 42 0.60 4.07 -2.47
CA PHE A 42 1.14 4.92 -3.53
C PHE A 42 0.82 4.33 -4.90
N PRO A 43 0.69 5.16 -5.97
CA PRO A 43 0.41 4.67 -7.30
C PRO A 43 1.62 3.91 -7.88
N CYS A 44 1.33 2.86 -8.67
CA CYS A 44 2.35 2.15 -9.44
C CYS A 44 2.74 3.01 -10.65
N GLN A 45 3.72 3.86 -10.49
CA GLN A 45 4.30 4.69 -11.56
C GLN A 45 5.72 4.24 -11.85
N ALA A 46 6.12 4.34 -13.13
CA ALA A 46 7.51 4.13 -13.50
C ALA A 46 8.40 5.15 -12.81
N PHE A 47 9.43 4.68 -12.14
CA PHE A 47 10.52 5.55 -11.76
C PHE A 47 11.28 5.87 -13.05
N SER A 48 11.22 7.11 -13.52
CA SER A 48 12.10 7.52 -14.60
C SER A 48 13.54 7.49 -14.06
N ILE A 49 14.27 6.44 -14.43
CA ILE A 49 15.71 6.35 -14.19
C ILE A 49 16.37 7.26 -15.23
N ALA A 50 16.14 8.55 -15.14
CA ALA A 50 16.89 9.57 -15.85
C ALA A 50 17.90 10.15 -14.88
N GLY A 51 19.08 9.56 -14.81
CA GLY A 51 20.18 10.11 -14.04
C GLY A 51 21.03 9.05 -13.36
N LYS A 52 22.31 9.05 -13.66
CA LYS A 52 23.35 8.29 -12.99
C LYS A 52 23.33 8.58 -11.49
N ARG A 53 23.31 7.54 -10.66
CA ARG A 53 23.85 7.40 -9.29
C ARG A 53 24.15 8.69 -8.46
N GLU A 54 23.32 9.70 -8.51
CA GLU A 54 23.46 10.88 -7.66
C GLU A 54 22.33 10.91 -6.62
N GLY A 55 22.28 9.90 -5.74
CA GLY A 55 21.49 9.91 -4.52
C GLY A 55 19.97 10.09 -4.70
N PHE A 56 19.25 10.12 -3.58
CA PHE A 56 17.81 10.34 -3.46
C PHE A 56 17.28 11.65 -4.10
N ALA A 57 18.17 12.56 -4.52
CA ALA A 57 17.84 13.90 -4.98
C ALA A 57 17.15 13.97 -6.34
N ASP A 58 17.47 13.06 -7.29
CA ASP A 58 16.94 13.10 -8.65
C ASP A 58 15.64 12.30 -8.87
N ALA A 59 15.29 11.43 -7.93
CA ALA A 59 14.05 10.66 -7.98
C ALA A 59 12.83 11.41 -7.37
N ARG A 60 12.98 12.66 -7.01
CA ARG A 60 11.98 13.52 -6.34
C ARG A 60 10.76 13.83 -7.22
N GLY A 61 9.99 12.84 -7.56
CA GLY A 61 8.79 13.06 -8.38
C GLY A 61 7.73 11.99 -8.18
N THR A 62 8.05 10.90 -7.52
CA THR A 62 7.08 9.86 -7.25
C THR A 62 6.70 9.83 -5.78
N LEU A 63 5.43 9.55 -5.50
CA LEU A 63 4.93 9.50 -4.10
C LEU A 63 5.67 8.47 -3.24
N PHE A 64 6.27 7.44 -3.83
CA PHE A 64 7.11 6.50 -3.07
C PHE A 64 8.33 7.21 -2.44
N PHE A 65 9.01 8.10 -3.16
CA PHE A 65 10.17 8.78 -2.61
C PHE A 65 9.80 9.84 -1.55
N GLU A 66 8.57 10.37 -1.61
CA GLU A 66 8.06 11.18 -0.51
C GLU A 66 7.84 10.35 0.76
N ILE A 67 7.35 9.12 0.61
CA ILE A 67 7.28 8.16 1.73
C ILE A 67 8.68 7.86 2.27
N ALA A 68 9.64 7.55 1.39
CA ALA A 68 11.02 7.27 1.78
C ALA A 68 11.67 8.44 2.52
N ARG A 69 11.42 9.69 2.09
CA ARG A 69 11.88 10.92 2.76
C ARG A 69 11.32 11.06 4.18
N ILE A 70 10.04 10.73 4.38
CA ILE A 70 9.42 10.75 5.70
C ILE A 70 10.01 9.63 6.59
N LEU A 71 10.18 8.42 6.03
CA LEU A 71 10.80 7.29 6.74
C LEU A 71 12.24 7.60 7.17
N GLU A 72 13.03 8.26 6.31
CA GLU A 72 14.39 8.68 6.60
C GLU A 72 14.45 9.67 7.77
N ALA A 73 13.60 10.70 7.73
CA ALA A 73 13.60 11.79 8.72
C ALA A 73 13.00 11.36 10.06
N LYS A 74 11.91 10.58 10.06
CA LYS A 74 11.16 10.24 11.28
C LYS A 74 11.53 8.89 11.87
N ARG A 75 12.05 7.96 11.05
CA ARG A 75 12.49 6.63 11.47
C ARG A 75 11.50 5.88 12.37
N PRO A 76 10.20 5.79 11.99
CA PRO A 76 9.23 5.04 12.79
C PRO A 76 9.67 3.58 12.94
N SER A 77 9.29 2.95 14.05
CA SER A 77 9.65 1.54 14.33
C SER A 77 9.13 0.59 13.25
N TYR A 78 7.99 0.93 12.64
CA TYR A 78 7.29 0.12 11.65
C TYR A 78 6.75 0.95 10.49
N PHE A 79 6.65 0.32 9.32
CA PHE A 79 5.80 0.84 8.25
C PHE A 79 5.02 -0.29 7.56
N ILE A 80 3.87 0.08 6.98
CA ILE A 80 3.07 -0.78 6.10
C ILE A 80 2.79 0.00 4.83
N LEU A 81 3.27 -0.50 3.69
CA LEU A 81 2.98 0.08 2.37
C LEU A 81 2.06 -0.85 1.59
N GLU A 82 1.11 -0.26 0.84
CA GLU A 82 0.17 -1.01 -0.01
C GLU A 82 0.33 -0.62 -1.46
N ASN A 83 0.22 -1.63 -2.35
CA ASN A 83 0.18 -1.40 -3.79
C ASN A 83 -0.57 -2.51 -4.52
N VAL A 84 -0.80 -2.31 -5.82
CA VAL A 84 -1.37 -3.34 -6.68
C VAL A 84 -0.35 -4.43 -7.01
N PRO A 85 -0.77 -5.70 -7.25
CA PRO A 85 0.15 -6.79 -7.58
C PRO A 85 1.02 -6.54 -8.82
N GLY A 86 0.54 -5.71 -9.76
CA GLY A 86 1.29 -5.30 -10.94
C GLY A 86 2.63 -4.62 -10.63
N LEU A 87 2.81 -4.07 -9.42
CA LEU A 87 4.07 -3.51 -8.97
C LEU A 87 5.23 -4.52 -9.06
N LEU A 88 4.98 -5.80 -8.76
CA LEU A 88 6.00 -6.85 -8.73
C LEU A 88 6.62 -7.11 -10.11
N SER A 89 5.84 -6.95 -11.18
CA SER A 89 6.28 -7.15 -12.57
C SER A 89 6.55 -5.85 -13.32
N HIS A 90 6.24 -4.70 -12.70
CA HIS A 90 6.41 -3.39 -13.32
C HIS A 90 7.87 -3.17 -13.73
N ASP A 91 8.08 -2.71 -14.98
CA ASP A 91 9.39 -2.52 -15.57
C ASP A 91 10.32 -3.73 -15.38
N LYS A 92 9.81 -4.94 -15.67
CA LYS A 92 10.54 -6.23 -15.50
C LYS A 92 11.02 -6.44 -14.05
N GLY A 93 10.31 -5.95 -13.06
CA GLY A 93 10.64 -6.04 -11.64
C GLY A 93 11.60 -4.97 -11.13
N ARG A 94 12.16 -4.12 -11.99
CA ARG A 94 13.15 -3.10 -11.57
C ARG A 94 12.57 -2.09 -10.59
N THR A 95 11.33 -1.67 -10.81
CA THR A 95 10.63 -0.76 -9.89
C THR A 95 10.55 -1.35 -8.48
N PHE A 96 10.15 -2.60 -8.36
CA PHE A 96 10.05 -3.26 -7.06
C PHE A 96 11.41 -3.46 -6.40
N CYS A 97 12.44 -3.85 -7.15
CA CYS A 97 13.81 -3.93 -6.64
C CYS A 97 14.30 -2.59 -6.11
N THR A 98 14.02 -1.48 -6.81
CA THR A 98 14.39 -0.12 -6.36
C THR A 98 13.70 0.21 -5.03
N ILE A 99 12.41 -0.10 -4.88
CA ILE A 99 11.68 0.08 -3.61
C ILE A 99 12.36 -0.68 -2.48
N LEU A 100 12.62 -1.97 -2.67
CA LEU A 100 13.24 -2.80 -1.64
C LEU A 100 14.64 -2.32 -1.27
N SER A 101 15.47 -1.96 -2.26
CA SER A 101 16.82 -1.42 -2.02
C SER A 101 16.76 -0.12 -1.22
N THR A 102 15.89 0.82 -1.62
CA THR A 102 15.72 2.09 -0.91
C THR A 102 15.32 1.87 0.56
N LEU A 103 14.33 1.01 0.81
CA LEU A 103 13.88 0.73 2.18
C LEU A 103 14.96 0.02 3.02
N SER A 104 15.73 -0.87 2.40
CA SER A 104 16.87 -1.53 3.04
C SER A 104 18.02 -0.56 3.34
N GLU A 105 18.32 0.38 2.42
CA GLU A 105 19.33 1.43 2.63
C GLU A 105 18.97 2.36 3.80
N LEU A 106 17.67 2.57 4.06
CA LEU A 106 17.18 3.28 5.24
C LEU A 106 17.33 2.46 6.55
N GLY A 107 17.81 1.21 6.46
CA GLY A 107 18.10 0.34 7.61
C GLY A 107 16.92 -0.53 8.04
N TYR A 108 15.82 -0.59 7.29
CA TYR A 108 14.70 -1.45 7.63
C TYR A 108 14.92 -2.88 7.15
N HIS A 109 14.52 -3.85 7.95
CA HIS A 109 14.23 -5.20 7.49
C HIS A 109 12.88 -5.17 6.79
N VAL A 110 12.81 -5.72 5.58
CA VAL A 110 11.63 -5.60 4.72
C VAL A 110 11.09 -6.97 4.36
N GLU A 111 9.80 -7.17 4.57
CA GLU A 111 9.04 -8.33 4.12
C GLU A 111 7.91 -7.88 3.20
N TRP A 112 7.46 -8.75 2.32
CA TRP A 112 6.31 -8.47 1.47
C TRP A 112 5.50 -9.71 1.16
N LYS A 113 4.19 -9.52 0.97
CA LYS A 113 3.26 -10.60 0.63
C LYS A 113 2.11 -10.07 -0.22
N VAL A 114 1.63 -10.90 -1.15
CA VAL A 114 0.38 -10.61 -1.87
C VAL A 114 -0.76 -11.24 -1.07
N LEU A 115 -1.64 -10.41 -0.54
CA LEU A 115 -2.81 -10.84 0.20
C LEU A 115 -4.07 -10.56 -0.62
N ASN A 116 -5.10 -11.37 -0.40
CA ASN A 116 -6.40 -11.20 -1.02
C ASN A 116 -7.45 -11.04 0.08
N SER A 117 -8.20 -9.95 0.09
CA SER A 117 -9.19 -9.67 1.13
C SER A 117 -10.21 -10.79 1.34
N LYS A 118 -10.52 -11.57 0.28
CA LYS A 118 -11.42 -12.74 0.40
C LYS A 118 -10.92 -13.81 1.37
N ASP A 119 -9.60 -13.90 1.56
CA ASP A 119 -8.97 -14.92 2.39
C ASP A 119 -8.95 -14.51 3.88
N PHE A 120 -9.54 -13.33 4.20
CA PHE A 120 -9.65 -12.74 5.54
C PHE A 120 -11.11 -12.38 5.91
N GLY A 121 -12.08 -13.17 5.46
CA GLY A 121 -13.48 -12.99 5.81
C GLY A 121 -14.21 -11.82 5.13
N VAL A 122 -13.55 -11.09 4.24
CA VAL A 122 -14.18 -9.98 3.50
C VAL A 122 -14.80 -10.49 2.21
N PRO A 123 -16.09 -10.24 1.93
CA PRO A 123 -16.77 -10.72 0.72
C PRO A 123 -16.36 -9.93 -0.54
N GLN A 124 -15.07 -9.74 -0.73
CA GLN A 124 -14.50 -9.03 -1.87
C GLN A 124 -13.16 -9.66 -2.29
N ALA A 125 -13.02 -10.02 -3.54
CA ALA A 125 -11.75 -10.50 -4.09
C ALA A 125 -10.87 -9.33 -4.52
N ARG A 126 -10.03 -8.82 -3.61
CA ARG A 126 -9.11 -7.70 -3.84
C ARG A 126 -7.69 -8.11 -3.48
N LYS A 127 -6.87 -8.39 -4.49
CA LYS A 127 -5.44 -8.69 -4.29
C LYS A 127 -4.63 -7.41 -4.15
N ARG A 128 -3.74 -7.36 -3.16
CA ARG A 128 -2.79 -6.25 -2.94
C ARG A 128 -1.45 -6.80 -2.48
N VAL A 129 -0.37 -6.14 -2.86
CA VAL A 129 0.93 -6.36 -2.25
C VAL A 129 1.05 -5.47 -1.05
N TYR A 130 1.39 -6.05 0.09
CA TYR A 130 1.76 -5.36 1.31
C TYR A 130 3.25 -5.50 1.52
N ILE A 131 3.92 -4.39 1.80
CA ILE A 131 5.34 -4.31 2.10
C ILE A 131 5.44 -3.78 3.52
N VAL A 132 6.06 -4.54 4.40
CA VAL A 132 6.20 -4.21 5.81
C VAL A 132 7.67 -4.05 6.14
N GLY A 133 8.00 -3.01 6.89
CA GLY A 133 9.35 -2.80 7.37
C GLY A 133 9.40 -2.57 8.87
N TYR A 134 10.50 -2.99 9.48
CA TYR A 134 10.78 -2.87 10.91
C TYR A 134 12.28 -2.85 11.16
N PHE A 135 12.72 -2.27 12.29
CA PHE A 135 14.13 -2.30 12.69
C PHE A 135 14.50 -3.55 13.49
N ASP A 136 13.57 -4.13 14.25
CA ASP A 136 13.84 -5.28 15.09
C ASP A 136 13.70 -6.58 14.29
N PHE A 137 14.84 -7.24 13.99
CA PHE A 137 14.85 -8.52 13.28
C PHE A 137 14.03 -9.64 13.95
N ARG A 138 13.76 -9.53 15.25
CA ARG A 138 12.89 -10.49 15.96
C ARG A 138 11.44 -10.47 15.45
N CYS A 139 11.04 -9.45 14.68
CA CYS A 139 9.75 -9.35 14.00
C CYS A 139 9.69 -10.19 12.71
N ALA A 140 10.82 -10.71 12.22
CA ALA A 140 10.88 -11.47 10.97
C ALA A 140 9.90 -12.64 10.96
N GLY A 141 9.09 -12.73 9.91
CA GLY A 141 8.06 -13.75 9.70
C GLY A 141 6.85 -13.67 10.63
N LYS A 142 6.70 -12.58 11.41
CA LYS A 142 5.61 -12.45 12.40
C LYS A 142 4.61 -11.36 12.10
N VAL A 143 4.94 -10.46 11.19
CA VAL A 143 4.11 -9.26 10.94
C VAL A 143 3.07 -9.51 9.86
N LEU A 144 3.45 -10.20 8.78
CA LEU A 144 2.51 -10.49 7.69
C LEU A 144 1.63 -11.69 8.06
N PRO A 145 0.29 -11.53 8.02
CA PRO A 145 -0.62 -12.60 8.42
C PRO A 145 -0.62 -13.75 7.41
N GLU A 146 -0.89 -14.97 7.91
CA GLU A 146 -1.27 -16.08 7.04
C GLU A 146 -2.77 -15.96 6.67
N PRO A 147 -3.14 -16.31 5.43
CA PRO A 147 -4.54 -16.33 5.02
C PRO A 147 -5.34 -17.33 5.86
N GLU A 148 -6.55 -16.96 6.24
CA GLU A 148 -7.49 -17.91 6.83
C GLU A 148 -7.85 -18.97 5.79
N THR A 149 -7.57 -20.24 6.08
CA THR A 149 -7.81 -21.37 5.17
C THR A 149 -9.30 -21.68 4.95
N ASN A 150 -10.19 -21.04 5.72
CA ASN A 150 -11.64 -21.27 5.70
C ASN A 150 -12.42 -20.21 4.91
N GLY A 151 -11.78 -19.43 4.05
CA GLY A 151 -12.47 -18.46 3.21
C GLY A 151 -13.50 -19.12 2.31
N ALA A 152 -14.77 -18.76 2.42
CA ALA A 152 -15.82 -19.23 1.54
C ALA A 152 -15.46 -18.93 0.08
N ALA A 153 -15.45 -19.93 -0.78
CA ALA A 153 -15.18 -19.73 -2.19
C ALA A 153 -16.25 -18.82 -2.85
N LEU A 154 -15.84 -18.07 -3.86
CA LEU A 154 -16.80 -17.33 -4.67
C LEU A 154 -17.75 -18.30 -5.37
N VAL A 155 -19.04 -18.23 -5.04
CA VAL A 155 -20.07 -19.05 -5.66
C VAL A 155 -20.73 -18.24 -6.77
N GLN A 156 -20.34 -18.52 -8.02
CA GLN A 156 -20.96 -17.88 -9.18
C GLN A 156 -22.27 -18.55 -9.53
N VAL A 157 -23.37 -17.79 -9.48
CA VAL A 157 -24.72 -18.25 -9.78
C VAL A 157 -25.04 -18.10 -11.27
N ARG A 158 -24.52 -17.06 -11.92
CA ARG A 158 -24.71 -16.79 -13.35
C ARG A 158 -23.38 -16.45 -14.03
N ALA A 159 -23.10 -17.14 -15.14
CA ALA A 159 -21.95 -16.83 -15.97
C ALA A 159 -22.15 -15.53 -16.78
N GLY A 160 -21.05 -14.88 -17.15
CA GLY A 160 -21.07 -13.66 -17.98
C GLY A 160 -19.71 -12.98 -17.98
N SER A 161 -19.60 -11.85 -18.68
CA SER A 161 -18.46 -10.94 -18.55
C SER A 161 -18.40 -10.39 -17.10
N GLN A 162 -17.26 -9.87 -16.68
CA GLN A 162 -17.02 -9.50 -15.27
C GLN A 162 -18.15 -8.65 -14.65
N GLY A 163 -18.67 -7.66 -15.38
CA GLY A 163 -19.77 -6.81 -14.91
C GLY A 163 -21.17 -7.44 -14.98
N LYS A 164 -21.33 -8.64 -15.57
CA LYS A 164 -22.62 -9.34 -15.73
C LYS A 164 -22.72 -10.64 -14.94
N ARG A 165 -21.67 -10.99 -14.17
CA ARG A 165 -21.70 -12.16 -13.31
C ARG A 165 -22.51 -11.90 -12.06
N VAL A 166 -23.27 -12.91 -11.64
CA VAL A 166 -24.04 -12.88 -10.40
C VAL A 166 -23.46 -13.90 -9.44
N TYR A 167 -23.20 -13.49 -8.22
CA TYR A 167 -22.66 -14.33 -7.16
C TYR A 167 -23.68 -14.54 -6.06
N SER A 168 -23.58 -15.68 -5.37
CA SER A 168 -24.44 -15.97 -4.23
C SER A 168 -24.18 -14.96 -3.09
N PRO A 169 -25.21 -14.44 -2.43
CA PRO A 169 -25.04 -13.58 -1.26
C PRO A 169 -24.43 -14.33 -0.05
N LYS A 170 -24.39 -15.67 -0.10
CA LYS A 170 -23.75 -16.51 0.93
C LYS A 170 -22.27 -16.81 0.61
N GLY A 171 -21.78 -16.42 -0.56
CA GLY A 171 -20.38 -16.55 -0.95
C GLY A 171 -19.68 -15.20 -0.99
N LEU A 172 -18.36 -15.22 -1.25
CA LEU A 172 -17.59 -14.02 -1.46
C LEU A 172 -17.95 -13.36 -2.81
N SER A 173 -17.99 -12.04 -2.87
CA SER A 173 -18.21 -11.29 -4.12
C SER A 173 -16.89 -10.97 -4.81
N CYS A 174 -16.94 -10.74 -6.12
CA CYS A 174 -15.81 -10.13 -6.83
C CYS A 174 -15.75 -8.62 -6.57
N THR A 175 -14.57 -8.04 -6.76
CA THR A 175 -14.41 -6.58 -6.74
C THR A 175 -15.23 -5.95 -7.85
N LEU A 176 -16.10 -5.00 -7.53
CA LEU A 176 -16.79 -4.18 -8.52
C LEU A 176 -15.76 -3.21 -9.11
N THR A 177 -15.53 -3.32 -10.41
CA THR A 177 -14.75 -2.30 -11.14
C THR A 177 -15.71 -1.21 -11.59
N SER A 178 -15.47 0.03 -11.18
CA SER A 178 -16.10 1.18 -11.83
C SER A 178 -15.59 1.21 -13.27
N GLN A 179 -16.44 0.99 -14.24
CA GLN A 179 -16.16 1.42 -15.61
C GLN A 179 -16.36 2.94 -15.63
N ALA A 180 -15.28 3.65 -15.92
CA ALA A 180 -15.36 5.04 -16.36
C ALA A 180 -15.94 5.12 -17.77
#